data_4fb99fb3426c1061b18398313a1add6d
#
_entry.id   4fb99fb3426c1061b18398313a1add6d
#
_cell.length_a   1.000
_cell.length_b   1.000
_cell.length_c   1.000
_cell.angle_alpha   90.00
_cell.angle_beta   90.00
_cell.angle_gamma   90.00
#
_symmetry.space_group_name_H-M   'P 1'
#
loop_
_entity.id
_entity.type
_entity.pdbx_description
1 polymer ?
#
loop_
_entity_poly.entity_id
_entity_poly.type
_entity_poly.pdbx_seq_one_letter_code
_entity_poly.pdbx_strand_id
1 'polypeptide(L)'
;MKKILLGMMTLSLTLVLAACGGDDEGSSNNDGETASGDGETVEIQASNWQFDQEEYTVPAGEVTVSLANEEGFHGIEIEGTDITLDEEGSETATLEAGEYTIRCSIMCGTGHDDMVATLIVE
;
A
#
# COMPACT_ATOMS: atom_id res chain seq x y z
N MET A 1 42.10 12.57 -61.92
CA MET A 1 41.40 12.52 -61.64
C MET A 1 41.03 12.03 -60.54
N LYS A 2 40.72 12.13 -59.75
CA LYS A 2 40.44 11.82 -58.79
C LYS A 2 39.54 11.80 -58.12
N LYS A 3 39.06 11.34 -57.43
CA LYS A 3 38.13 11.19 -56.86
C LYS A 3 38.17 11.10 -55.54
N ILE A 4 37.65 11.63 -54.79
CA ILE A 4 37.54 11.67 -53.57
C ILE A 4 36.47 11.13 -53.05
N LEU A 5 36.46 10.35 -52.29
CA LEU A 5 35.43 9.87 -51.74
C LEU A 5 35.33 10.24 -50.46
N LEU A 6 34.44 10.79 -50.11
CA LEU A 6 34.15 11.14 -48.95
C LEU A 6 33.45 10.21 -48.25
N GLY A 7 33.80 9.73 -47.31
CA GLY A 7 33.07 8.86 -46.56
C GLY A 7 32.33 9.54 -45.55
N MET A 8 31.20 9.40 -45.65
CA MET A 8 30.45 9.95 -44.81
C MET A 8 30.24 9.13 -43.68
N MET A 9 30.63 9.37 -42.72
CA MET A 9 30.47 8.65 -41.64
C MET A 9 29.34 9.13 -41.01
N THR A 10 28.39 8.46 -40.99
CA THR A 10 27.24 8.83 -40.37
C THR A 10 27.31 8.32 -39.01
N LEU A 11 27.43 9.11 -38.19
CA LEU A 11 27.49 8.73 -36.90
C LEU A 11 26.13 8.65 -36.45
N SER A 12 25.72 7.56 -36.22
CA SER A 12 24.46 7.38 -35.80
C SER A 12 24.47 7.41 -34.35
N LEU A 13 24.07 8.35 -33.82
CA LEU A 13 24.01 8.45 -32.46
C LEU A 13 22.78 7.91 -32.00
N THR A 14 22.78 6.84 -31.52
CA THR A 14 21.60 6.31 -31.07
C THR A 14 21.48 6.70 -29.68
N LEU A 15 20.66 7.47 -29.45
CA LEU A 15 20.43 7.84 -28.24
C LEU A 15 19.61 6.97 -27.62
N VAL A 16 19.92 6.33 -26.83
CA VAL A 16 19.18 5.50 -26.20
C VAL A 16 18.70 6.06 -25.09
N LEU A 17 17.70 6.31 -24.99
CA LEU A 17 17.17 6.79 -24.01
C LEU A 17 16.61 5.99 -23.25
N ALA A 18 16.97 5.53 -22.80
CA ALA A 18 16.55 4.85 -21.99
C ALA A 18 15.81 5.25 -21.15
N ALA A 19 15.39 5.42 -21.10
CA ALA A 19 14.65 5.80 -20.41
C ALA A 19 14.05 5.23 -19.55
N CYS A 20 14.12 4.97 -19.10
CA CYS A 20 13.59 4.48 -18.36
C CYS A 20 12.91 4.80 -17.55
N GLY A 21 12.84 5.04 -17.43
CA GLY A 21 12.26 5.18 -16.82
C GLY A 21 11.54 5.29 -16.18
N GLY A 22 11.37 5.26 -16.09
CA GLY A 22 10.83 5.27 -15.56
C GLY A 22 10.15 5.20 -14.87
N ASP A 23 10.01 4.98 -14.93
CA ASP A 23 9.39 4.83 -14.40
C ASP A 23 8.97 4.79 -13.47
N ASP A 24 9.18 4.68 -13.39
CA ASP A 24 8.86 4.57 -12.55
C ASP A 24 8.25 5.00 -11.76
N GLU A 25 8.23 5.14 -11.95
CA GLU A 25 7.76 5.40 -11.33
C GLU A 25 7.13 5.62 -10.62
N GLY A 26 7.21 5.73 -10.87
CA GLY A 26 6.71 5.93 -10.28
C GLY A 26 6.26 5.72 -9.51
N SER A 27 6.35 5.32 -9.66
CA SER A 27 5.92 5.07 -9.04
C SER A 27 5.73 5.17 -8.01
N SER A 28 5.95 5.19 -8.08
CA SER A 28 5.87 5.25 -7.22
C SER A 28 5.53 5.66 -6.29
N ASN A 29 5.30 5.70 -6.39
CA ASN A 29 4.90 6.08 -5.57
C ASN A 29 4.60 6.11 -4.58
N ASN A 30 4.44 5.95 -4.56
CA ASN A 30 3.92 5.97 -3.69
C ASN A 30 3.94 5.63 -2.78
N ASP A 31 3.93 5.31 -2.71
CA ASP A 31 3.71 4.94 -1.83
C ASP A 31 4.40 4.79 -1.05
N GLY A 32 4.81 4.79 -1.13
CA GLY A 32 5.37 4.60 -0.50
C GLY A 32 5.63 4.57 0.57
N GLU A 33 5.52 4.50 0.87
CA GLU A 33 5.69 4.54 1.91
C GLU A 33 5.97 3.62 2.49
N THR A 34 5.99 3.07 2.48
CA THR A 34 6.09 2.28 3.10
C THR A 34 6.74 1.50 3.22
N ALA A 35 6.98 1.22 3.02
CA ALA A 35 7.34 0.58 3.24
C ALA A 35 8.14 -0.29 3.40
N SER A 36 8.05 -1.02 3.61
CA SER A 36 8.76 -1.87 3.97
C SER A 36 9.04 -2.87 3.18
N GLY A 37 9.12 -2.87 2.26
CA GLY A 37 9.52 -3.94 1.64
C GLY A 37 8.68 -4.59 0.73
N ASP A 38 8.62 -5.82 0.68
CA ASP A 38 7.98 -6.56 -0.33
C ASP A 38 6.55 -6.81 -0.13
N GLY A 39 6.01 -6.42 0.93
CA GLY A 39 4.64 -6.77 1.23
C GLY A 39 3.65 -5.77 0.73
N GLU A 40 2.41 -6.11 0.88
CA GLU A 40 1.32 -5.21 0.51
C GLU A 40 0.97 -4.32 1.67
N THR A 41 0.48 -3.15 1.36
CA THR A 41 0.00 -2.24 2.40
C THR A 41 -1.49 -2.04 2.21
N VAL A 42 -2.23 -2.17 3.30
CA VAL A 42 -3.64 -1.86 3.26
C VAL A 42 -3.87 -0.67 4.19
N GLU A 43 -4.52 0.35 3.67
CA GLU A 43 -4.78 1.54 4.44
C GLU A 43 -6.23 1.53 4.87
N ILE A 44 -6.47 1.69 6.14
CA ILE A 44 -7.81 1.69 6.71
C ILE A 44 -8.08 3.07 7.23
N GLN A 45 -9.15 3.67 6.78
CA GLN A 45 -9.56 4.98 7.26
C GLN A 45 -10.77 4.80 8.15
N ALA A 46 -10.74 5.43 9.28
CA ALA A 46 -11.79 5.27 10.27
C ALA A 46 -12.53 6.59 10.48
N SER A 47 -13.83 6.50 10.57
CA SER A 47 -14.65 7.65 10.91
C SER A 47 -15.64 7.22 11.99
N ASN A 48 -16.56 8.05 12.39
CA ASN A 48 -17.56 7.72 13.38
C ASN A 48 -18.68 7.01 12.66
N TRP A 49 -18.78 5.90 12.78
CA TRP A 49 -18.36 4.67 13.40
C TRP A 49 -18.36 3.64 12.31
N GLN A 50 -17.43 3.82 11.40
CA GLN A 50 -17.29 2.93 10.26
C GLN A 50 -15.89 3.05 9.70
N PHE A 51 -15.51 2.01 9.01
CA PHE A 51 -14.27 2.06 8.23
C PHE A 51 -14.63 2.46 6.81
N ASP A 52 -13.66 2.88 6.05
CA ASP A 52 -13.94 3.37 4.69
C ASP A 52 -14.37 2.25 3.74
N GLN A 53 -14.14 1.01 4.10
CA GLN A 53 -14.61 -0.11 3.29
C GLN A 53 -15.10 -1.20 4.22
N GLU A 54 -15.98 -2.03 3.73
CA GLU A 54 -16.46 -3.16 4.50
C GLU A 54 -15.55 -4.36 4.36
N GLU A 55 -14.81 -4.41 3.26
CA GLU A 55 -13.86 -5.48 3.03
C GLU A 55 -12.59 -4.95 2.41
N TYR A 56 -11.48 -5.48 2.84
CA TYR A 56 -10.19 -5.16 2.27
C TYR A 56 -9.58 -6.48 1.82
N THR A 57 -8.93 -6.52 0.67
CA THR A 57 -8.34 -7.75 0.14
C THR A 57 -6.85 -7.55 -0.10
N VAL A 58 -6.04 -8.46 0.39
CA VAL A 58 -4.61 -8.42 0.18
C VAL A 58 -4.11 -9.84 -0.09
N PRO A 59 -2.98 -9.98 -0.76
CA PRO A 59 -2.38 -11.30 -0.92
C PRO A 59 -1.75 -11.78 0.37
N ALA A 60 -1.67 -13.08 0.53
CA ALA A 60 -1.04 -13.67 1.69
C ALA A 60 0.45 -13.33 1.71
N GLY A 61 1.01 -13.27 2.88
CA GLY A 61 2.41 -12.95 3.06
C GLY A 61 2.55 -11.76 3.98
N GLU A 62 3.56 -10.97 3.76
CA GLU A 62 3.80 -9.82 4.61
C GLU A 62 2.82 -8.70 4.27
N VAL A 63 2.08 -8.26 5.24
CA VAL A 63 1.06 -7.23 5.07
C VAL A 63 1.32 -6.13 6.08
N THR A 64 1.31 -4.90 5.61
CA THR A 64 1.40 -3.73 6.48
C THR A 64 0.01 -3.11 6.54
N VAL A 65 -0.50 -2.94 7.73
CA VAL A 65 -1.81 -2.35 7.95
C VAL A 65 -1.59 -0.96 8.52
N SER A 66 -2.22 0.01 7.93
CA SER A 66 -2.07 1.40 8.31
C SER A 66 -3.43 1.96 8.69
N LEU A 67 -3.48 2.73 9.74
CA LEU A 67 -4.72 3.34 10.21
C LEU A 67 -4.64 4.85 10.16
N ALA A 68 -5.66 5.47 9.60
CA ALA A 68 -5.82 6.91 9.63
C ALA A 68 -7.20 7.25 10.17
N ASN A 69 -7.29 8.24 11.01
CA ASN A 69 -8.56 8.69 11.55
C ASN A 69 -9.05 9.89 10.76
N GLU A 70 -10.16 9.71 10.07
CA GLU A 70 -10.79 10.81 9.33
C GLU A 70 -11.68 11.62 10.25
N GLU A 71 -12.29 10.95 11.20
CA GLU A 71 -13.22 11.61 12.05
C GLU A 71 -13.23 10.87 13.36
N GLY A 72 -13.08 11.55 14.46
CA GLY A 72 -13.07 10.92 15.77
C GLY A 72 -11.74 10.28 16.09
N PHE A 73 -11.77 9.36 17.02
CA PHE A 73 -10.56 8.76 17.50
C PHE A 73 -10.80 7.28 17.59
N HIS A 74 -10.13 6.52 16.79
CA HIS A 74 -10.36 5.09 16.68
C HIS A 74 -9.06 4.34 16.66
N GLY A 75 -9.11 3.09 17.10
CA GLY A 75 -8.01 2.15 16.91
C GLY A 75 -8.56 0.97 16.17
N ILE A 76 -7.70 0.01 15.82
CA ILE A 76 -8.15 -1.22 15.21
C ILE A 76 -7.42 -2.39 15.82
N GLU A 77 -8.11 -3.52 15.82
CA GLU A 77 -7.46 -4.77 16.08
C GLU A 77 -7.96 -5.73 15.01
N ILE A 78 -7.09 -6.59 14.54
CA ILE A 78 -7.46 -7.59 13.56
C ILE A 78 -7.41 -8.92 14.24
N GLU A 79 -8.60 -9.52 14.44
CA GLU A 79 -8.72 -10.73 15.21
C GLU A 79 -7.98 -11.86 14.55
N GLY A 80 -7.33 -12.68 15.32
CA GLY A 80 -6.54 -13.78 14.80
C GLY A 80 -5.12 -13.40 14.44
N THR A 81 -4.75 -12.16 14.63
CA THR A 81 -3.40 -11.69 14.34
C THR A 81 -2.88 -10.93 15.54
N ASP A 82 -1.64 -10.49 15.46
CA ASP A 82 -1.07 -9.63 16.49
C ASP A 82 -1.19 -8.16 16.16
N ILE A 83 -1.93 -7.82 15.14
CA ILE A 83 -2.03 -6.43 14.71
C ILE A 83 -3.04 -5.69 15.57
N THR A 84 -2.58 -4.69 16.27
CA THR A 84 -3.42 -3.80 17.06
C THR A 84 -2.83 -2.40 16.96
N LEU A 85 -3.65 -1.44 16.53
CA LEU A 85 -3.23 -0.06 16.44
C LEU A 85 -4.23 0.77 17.23
N ASP A 86 -3.81 1.27 18.38
CA ASP A 86 -4.70 2.06 19.21
C ASP A 86 -4.70 3.53 18.83
N GLU A 87 -3.92 3.88 17.85
CA GLU A 87 -3.87 5.25 17.33
C GLU A 87 -3.36 5.15 15.91
N GLU A 88 -3.35 6.25 15.20
CA GLU A 88 -2.84 6.25 13.83
C GLU A 88 -1.43 5.72 13.78
N GLY A 89 -1.16 4.94 12.76
CA GLY A 89 0.16 4.35 12.59
C GLY A 89 0.04 3.14 11.70
N SER A 90 1.05 2.30 11.72
CA SER A 90 1.03 1.08 10.93
C SER A 90 1.75 -0.05 11.62
N GLU A 91 1.40 -1.24 11.25
CA GLU A 91 2.02 -2.43 11.79
C GLU A 91 2.09 -3.49 10.70
N THR A 92 3.17 -4.26 10.69
CA THR A 92 3.40 -5.26 9.66
C THR A 92 3.38 -6.65 10.29
N ALA A 93 2.73 -7.57 9.63
CA ALA A 93 2.69 -8.95 10.08
C ALA A 93 2.61 -9.88 8.87
N THR A 94 2.98 -11.11 9.06
CA THR A 94 2.83 -12.12 8.02
C THR A 94 1.49 -12.82 8.24
N LEU A 95 0.65 -12.77 7.23
CA LEU A 95 -0.70 -13.30 7.34
C LEU A 95 -0.91 -14.45 6.37
N GLU A 96 -1.64 -15.44 6.82
CA GLU A 96 -2.00 -16.57 5.97
C GLU A 96 -3.34 -16.28 5.33
N ALA A 97 -3.62 -16.98 4.25
CA ALA A 97 -4.90 -16.81 3.57
C ALA A 97 -6.05 -17.12 4.51
N GLY A 98 -7.06 -16.31 4.47
CA GLY A 98 -8.22 -16.47 5.33
C GLY A 98 -8.96 -15.15 5.47
N GLU A 99 -9.98 -15.16 6.29
CA GLU A 99 -10.74 -13.95 6.57
C GLU A 99 -10.53 -13.57 8.02
N TYR A 100 -10.30 -12.31 8.25
CA TYR A 100 -10.01 -11.79 9.58
C TYR A 100 -10.94 -10.63 9.85
N THR A 101 -11.45 -10.54 11.06
CA THR A 101 -12.34 -9.45 11.43
C THR A 101 -11.51 -8.27 11.93
N ILE A 102 -11.80 -7.10 11.40
CA ILE A 102 -11.22 -5.84 11.84
C ILE A 102 -12.26 -5.17 12.71
N ARG A 103 -11.86 -4.74 13.88
CA ARG A 103 -12.81 -4.01 14.73
C ARG A 103 -12.11 -2.88 15.45
N CYS A 104 -12.89 -1.93 15.90
CA CYS A 104 -12.34 -0.82 16.66
C CYS A 104 -11.83 -1.34 17.99
N SER A 105 -10.62 -1.00 18.33
CA SER A 105 -9.95 -1.55 19.52
C SER A 105 -10.10 -0.69 20.74
N ILE A 106 -10.54 0.57 20.58
CA ILE A 106 -10.68 1.47 21.71
C ILE A 106 -12.12 1.95 21.75
N MET A 107 -12.56 2.36 22.93
CA MET A 107 -13.93 2.82 23.06
C MET A 107 -14.08 4.14 22.34
N CYS A 108 -14.75 4.15 21.25
CA CYS A 108 -14.81 5.30 20.36
C CYS A 108 -16.20 5.95 20.28
N GLY A 109 -17.14 5.51 21.08
CA GLY A 109 -18.45 6.14 21.12
C GLY A 109 -19.57 5.15 20.97
N THR A 110 -20.76 5.64 20.64
CA THR A 110 -21.95 4.82 20.65
C THR A 110 -21.97 3.76 19.57
N GLY A 111 -21.25 3.98 18.48
CA GLY A 111 -21.21 3.00 17.40
C GLY A 111 -20.03 2.05 17.47
N HIS A 112 -19.32 2.05 18.57
CA HIS A 112 -18.12 1.22 18.74
C HIS A 112 -18.37 -0.25 18.40
N ASP A 113 -19.45 -0.81 18.86
CA ASP A 113 -19.71 -2.22 18.67
C ASP A 113 -20.08 -2.58 17.23
N ASP A 114 -20.48 -1.61 16.46
CA ASP A 114 -20.85 -1.84 15.07
C ASP A 114 -19.72 -1.55 14.11
N MET A 115 -18.61 -1.09 14.61
CA MET A 115 -17.52 -0.67 13.75
C MET A 115 -16.63 -1.86 13.42
N VAL A 116 -16.98 -2.57 12.38
CA VAL A 116 -16.30 -3.78 11.97
C VAL A 116 -16.10 -3.81 10.45
N ALA A 117 -15.09 -4.50 10.01
CA ALA A 117 -14.83 -4.76 8.60
C ALA A 117 -14.15 -6.12 8.49
N THR A 118 -13.90 -6.56 7.29
CA THR A 118 -13.26 -7.84 7.06
C THR A 118 -11.99 -7.64 6.25
N LEU A 119 -10.92 -8.30 6.65
CA LEU A 119 -9.71 -8.36 5.87
C LEU A 119 -9.65 -9.74 5.23
N ILE A 120 -9.64 -9.77 3.92
CA ILE A 120 -9.58 -11.02 3.18
C ILE A 120 -8.16 -11.19 2.67
N VAL A 121 -7.51 -12.25 3.09
CA VAL A 121 -6.14 -12.54 2.69
C VAL A 121 -6.19 -13.76 1.77
N GLU A 122 -5.67 -13.62 0.57
CA GLU A 122 -5.80 -14.73 -0.40
C GLU A 122 -4.51 -15.07 -1.14
#